data_cde87c135ef4e1e0fb60d0522ac18d51
#
_entry.id   cde87c135ef4e1e0fb60d0522ac18d51
#
_cell.length_a   1.000
_cell.length_b   1.000
_cell.length_c   1.000
_cell.angle_alpha   90.00
_cell.angle_beta   90.00
_cell.angle_gamma   90.00
#
_symmetry.space_group_name_H-M   'P 1'
#
loop_
_entity.id
_entity.type
_entity.pdbx_description
1 polymer ?
#
loop_
_entity_poly.entity_id
_entity_poly.type
_entity_poly.pdbx_seq_one_letter_code
_entity_poly.pdbx_strand_id
1 'polypeptide(L)'
;LELRDLKPSTIKSYRQVISRSFEDWADKSIRNISRQDIVRRYQSIQQGIAKRALQPEKANPRGLADAQKAMRYLSAVLNSYANDTYLGQPLLSDGNPVLVLKDKKARKKLQERKRFLESEERRDLFAELSRVRLPGYTGKLKPAQADFVLLLMVTGLRLDEARLLKWENITDSTYTITNTKNGEDHTLPITSTVQSLFDRNQNDSPYVFSGKIVEVASMSSVIKNAADAISIKFTAHDLRRTAATVAAQHSFSTDQIGRLPNHSNKSVTDAYAQRTAEALRPILQTIEDEILATYDADETEATDEDLRGVNLDEAL
;
A
#
# COMPACT_ATOMS: atom_id res chain seq x y z
N LEU A 1 -15.11 -20.73 2.80
CA LEU A 1 -14.02 -19.91 2.18
C LEU A 1 -13.24 -20.71 1.14
N GLU A 2 -13.17 -22.01 1.30
CA GLU A 2 -12.44 -22.93 0.39
C GLU A 2 -13.15 -23.10 -0.98
N LEU A 3 -14.45 -22.89 -1.04
CA LEU A 3 -15.24 -22.93 -2.28
C LEU A 3 -15.10 -21.67 -3.16
N ARG A 4 -14.41 -20.63 -2.68
CA ARG A 4 -14.08 -19.44 -3.43
C ARG A 4 -12.57 -19.43 -3.65
N ASP A 5 -12.15 -19.27 -4.88
CA ASP A 5 -10.73 -19.12 -5.23
C ASP A 5 -10.18 -17.77 -4.70
N LEU A 6 -10.00 -17.70 -3.39
CA LEU A 6 -9.51 -16.51 -2.69
C LEU A 6 -8.00 -16.62 -2.46
N LYS A 7 -7.29 -15.52 -2.72
CA LYS A 7 -5.85 -15.43 -2.42
C LYS A 7 -5.59 -15.80 -0.93
N PRO A 8 -4.51 -16.54 -0.61
CA PRO A 8 -4.19 -16.97 0.77
C PRO A 8 -4.16 -15.82 1.79
N SER A 9 -3.67 -14.65 1.39
CA SER A 9 -3.66 -13.44 2.21
C SER A 9 -5.07 -12.95 2.57
N THR A 10 -6.02 -13.09 1.66
CA THR A 10 -7.43 -12.77 1.89
C THR A 10 -8.04 -13.74 2.90
N ILE A 11 -7.81 -15.04 2.74
CA ILE A 11 -8.27 -16.08 3.69
C ILE A 11 -7.70 -15.80 5.09
N LYS A 12 -6.39 -15.52 5.18
CA LYS A 12 -5.74 -15.15 6.45
C LYS A 12 -6.40 -13.94 7.09
N SER A 13 -6.70 -12.90 6.30
CA SER A 13 -7.38 -11.69 6.79
C SER A 13 -8.80 -11.98 7.29
N TYR A 14 -9.56 -12.84 6.59
CA TYR A 14 -10.89 -13.28 7.05
C TYR A 14 -10.78 -14.01 8.39
N ARG A 15 -9.91 -15.01 8.49
CA ARG A 15 -9.71 -15.79 9.72
C ARG A 15 -9.36 -14.89 10.90
N GLN A 16 -8.39 -14.00 10.72
CA GLN A 16 -7.97 -13.07 11.78
C GLN A 16 -9.09 -12.13 12.25
N VAL A 17 -9.86 -11.59 11.32
CA VAL A 17 -10.93 -10.65 11.67
C VAL A 17 -12.11 -11.36 12.32
N ILE A 18 -12.51 -12.53 11.78
CA ILE A 18 -13.63 -13.31 12.32
C ILE A 18 -13.27 -13.82 13.73
N SER A 19 -12.12 -14.46 13.90
CA SER A 19 -11.64 -14.91 15.22
C SER A 19 -11.62 -13.75 16.24
N ARG A 20 -11.01 -12.61 15.88
CA ARG A 20 -10.91 -11.48 16.79
C ARG A 20 -12.26 -10.85 17.16
N SER A 21 -13.19 -10.79 16.20
CA SER A 21 -14.41 -10.00 16.35
C SER A 21 -15.64 -10.81 16.77
N PHE A 22 -15.60 -12.14 16.58
CA PHE A 22 -16.74 -13.04 16.77
C PHE A 22 -16.35 -14.37 17.42
N GLU A 23 -15.26 -14.42 18.19
CA GLU A 23 -14.78 -15.61 18.88
C GLU A 23 -15.89 -16.24 19.75
N ASP A 24 -16.63 -15.41 20.49
CA ASP A 24 -17.74 -15.80 21.33
C ASP A 24 -19.00 -16.26 20.56
N TRP A 25 -18.97 -16.16 19.22
CA TRP A 25 -20.02 -16.68 18.35
C TRP A 25 -19.62 -17.96 17.62
N ALA A 26 -18.43 -18.52 17.90
CA ALA A 26 -17.92 -19.67 17.20
C ALA A 26 -18.90 -20.88 17.27
N ASP A 27 -19.51 -21.09 18.44
CA ASP A 27 -20.46 -22.18 18.69
C ASP A 27 -21.94 -21.73 18.52
N LYS A 28 -22.18 -20.49 18.14
CA LYS A 28 -23.53 -19.98 17.94
C LYS A 28 -24.04 -20.40 16.57
N SER A 29 -25.20 -21.06 16.52
CA SER A 29 -25.85 -21.34 15.23
C SER A 29 -26.10 -20.05 14.44
N ILE A 30 -25.78 -20.06 13.16
CA ILE A 30 -26.01 -18.90 12.28
C ILE A 30 -27.49 -18.49 12.22
N ARG A 31 -28.41 -19.41 12.43
CA ARG A 31 -29.86 -19.15 12.54
C ARG A 31 -30.21 -18.27 13.74
N ASN A 32 -29.39 -18.34 14.79
CA ASN A 32 -29.62 -17.60 16.04
C ASN A 32 -28.92 -16.24 16.07
N ILE A 33 -28.32 -15.81 14.96
CA ILE A 33 -27.70 -14.49 14.83
C ILE A 33 -28.79 -13.49 14.39
N SER A 34 -29.32 -12.77 15.34
CA SER A 34 -30.38 -11.79 15.08
C SER A 34 -29.83 -10.47 14.51
N ARG A 35 -30.71 -9.68 13.86
CA ARG A 35 -30.37 -8.30 13.44
C ARG A 35 -29.96 -7.43 14.64
N GLN A 36 -30.51 -7.69 15.82
CA GLN A 36 -30.16 -6.96 17.05
C GLN A 36 -28.73 -7.31 17.53
N ASP A 37 -28.33 -8.58 17.44
CA ASP A 37 -26.96 -9.02 17.75
C ASP A 37 -25.95 -8.32 16.83
N ILE A 38 -26.26 -8.18 15.55
CA ILE A 38 -25.41 -7.46 14.59
C ILE A 38 -25.21 -6.01 15.00
N VAL A 39 -26.29 -5.30 15.36
CA VAL A 39 -26.20 -3.89 15.79
C VAL A 39 -25.36 -3.75 17.04
N ARG A 40 -25.60 -4.58 18.06
CA ARG A 40 -24.85 -4.58 19.31
C ARG A 40 -23.35 -4.86 19.05
N ARG A 41 -23.05 -5.87 18.24
CA ARG A 41 -21.67 -6.23 17.90
C ARG A 41 -20.96 -5.12 17.12
N TYR A 42 -21.64 -4.51 16.15
CA TYR A 42 -21.12 -3.39 15.38
C TYR A 42 -20.74 -2.22 16.31
N GLN A 43 -21.61 -1.84 17.23
CA GLN A 43 -21.37 -0.79 18.21
C GLN A 43 -20.23 -1.14 19.17
N SER A 44 -20.18 -2.39 19.65
CA SER A 44 -19.11 -2.88 20.52
C SER A 44 -17.74 -2.79 19.87
N ILE A 45 -17.62 -3.21 18.58
CA ILE A 45 -16.34 -3.10 17.85
C ILE A 45 -16.00 -1.63 17.60
N GLN A 46 -17.00 -0.81 17.25
CA GLN A 46 -16.80 0.62 16.98
C GLN A 46 -16.30 1.36 18.22
N GLN A 47 -16.80 1.03 19.39
CA GLN A 47 -16.40 1.65 20.66
C GLN A 47 -15.05 1.14 21.19
N GLY A 48 -14.45 0.15 20.51
CA GLY A 48 -13.18 -0.43 20.94
C GLY A 48 -13.30 -1.37 22.15
N ILE A 49 -14.52 -1.72 22.55
CA ILE A 49 -14.83 -2.68 23.62
C ILE A 49 -14.69 -4.12 23.08
N ALA A 50 -13.59 -4.44 22.45
CA ALA A 50 -13.16 -5.82 22.30
C ALA A 50 -12.09 -6.07 23.36
N LYS A 51 -12.36 -6.87 24.35
CA LYS A 51 -11.49 -7.53 25.40
C LYS A 51 -10.09 -6.94 25.73
N ARG A 52 -9.71 -5.78 25.22
CA ARG A 52 -8.48 -5.05 25.55
C ARG A 52 -8.73 -3.77 26.35
N ALA A 53 -9.90 -3.66 26.98
CA ALA A 53 -10.27 -2.51 27.81
C ALA A 53 -9.58 -2.54 29.20
N LEU A 54 -8.26 -2.75 29.22
CA LEU A 54 -7.44 -2.38 30.39
C LEU A 54 -6.97 -0.92 30.34
N GLN A 55 -7.29 -0.17 29.29
CA GLN A 55 -6.98 1.26 29.16
C GLN A 55 -8.12 1.99 28.43
N PRO A 56 -9.15 2.49 29.16
CA PRO A 56 -10.28 3.22 28.56
C PRO A 56 -9.88 4.54 27.87
N GLU A 57 -8.71 5.06 28.14
CA GLU A 57 -8.22 6.35 27.60
C GLU A 57 -7.72 6.30 26.15
N LYS A 58 -7.49 5.11 25.61
CA LYS A 58 -7.11 4.94 24.20
C LYS A 58 -8.32 4.54 23.36
N ALA A 59 -9.28 5.45 23.18
CA ALA A 59 -10.31 5.30 22.16
C ALA A 59 -9.65 4.88 20.85
N ASN A 60 -9.99 3.68 20.33
CA ASN A 60 -9.40 3.18 19.09
C ASN A 60 -9.89 4.05 17.92
N PRO A 61 -9.08 4.97 17.37
CA PRO A 61 -9.50 5.84 16.27
C PRO A 61 -9.85 5.05 15.00
N ARG A 62 -9.51 3.75 14.95
CA ARG A 62 -9.85 2.81 13.88
C ARG A 62 -11.12 2.01 14.13
N GLY A 63 -11.80 2.19 15.25
CA GLY A 63 -12.96 1.37 15.65
C GLY A 63 -14.05 1.31 14.59
N LEU A 64 -14.35 2.41 13.92
CA LEU A 64 -15.33 2.44 12.83
C LEU A 64 -14.87 1.59 11.62
N ALA A 65 -13.61 1.71 11.21
CA ALA A 65 -13.06 0.94 10.09
C ALA A 65 -13.02 -0.56 10.42
N ASP A 66 -12.62 -0.91 11.63
CA ASP A 66 -12.57 -2.29 12.12
C ASP A 66 -13.98 -2.90 12.19
N ALA A 67 -14.97 -2.14 12.69
CA ALA A 67 -16.37 -2.57 12.74
C ALA A 67 -16.93 -2.81 11.33
N GLN A 68 -16.69 -1.89 10.40
CA GLN A 68 -17.13 -2.05 9.01
C GLN A 68 -16.45 -3.22 8.31
N LYS A 69 -15.15 -3.43 8.56
CA LYS A 69 -14.40 -4.57 8.01
C LYS A 69 -14.93 -5.90 8.56
N ALA A 70 -15.14 -5.98 9.87
CA ALA A 70 -15.69 -7.17 10.53
C ALA A 70 -17.07 -7.53 9.98
N MET A 71 -17.96 -6.56 9.88
CA MET A 71 -19.32 -6.79 9.35
C MET A 71 -19.33 -7.14 7.87
N ARG A 72 -18.43 -6.56 7.06
CA ARG A 72 -18.29 -6.95 5.65
C ARG A 72 -17.85 -8.40 5.52
N TYR A 73 -16.92 -8.86 6.34
CA TYR A 73 -16.43 -10.24 6.32
C TYR A 73 -17.49 -11.20 6.85
N LEU A 74 -18.16 -10.88 7.95
CA LEU A 74 -19.29 -11.67 8.44
C LEU A 74 -20.40 -11.77 7.39
N SER A 75 -20.74 -10.65 6.74
CA SER A 75 -21.76 -10.65 5.68
C SER A 75 -21.38 -11.56 4.51
N ALA A 76 -20.12 -11.58 4.10
CA ALA A 76 -19.64 -12.45 3.03
C ALA A 76 -19.69 -13.94 3.43
N VAL A 77 -19.40 -14.27 4.69
CA VAL A 77 -19.55 -15.62 5.23
C VAL A 77 -21.01 -16.02 5.28
N LEU A 78 -21.90 -15.19 5.81
CA LEU A 78 -23.33 -15.50 5.88
C LEU A 78 -23.96 -15.65 4.48
N ASN A 79 -23.57 -14.80 3.53
CA ASN A 79 -24.04 -14.91 2.14
C ASN A 79 -23.62 -16.22 1.46
N SER A 80 -22.50 -16.85 1.87
CA SER A 80 -22.12 -18.15 1.31
C SER A 80 -23.06 -19.30 1.74
N TYR A 81 -23.83 -19.07 2.80
CA TYR A 81 -24.85 -20.02 3.30
C TYR A 81 -26.29 -19.58 2.99
N ALA A 82 -26.48 -18.50 2.19
CA ALA A 82 -27.81 -17.93 1.97
C ALA A 82 -28.80 -18.89 1.31
N ASN A 83 -28.28 -19.80 0.47
CA ASN A 83 -29.07 -20.80 -0.25
C ASN A 83 -29.06 -22.19 0.41
N ASP A 84 -28.29 -22.34 1.52
CA ASP A 84 -28.16 -23.61 2.20
C ASP A 84 -29.38 -23.88 3.09
N THR A 85 -29.75 -25.14 3.21
CA THR A 85 -30.86 -25.61 4.05
C THR A 85 -30.38 -26.60 5.10
N TYR A 86 -31.08 -26.65 6.20
CA TYR A 86 -30.91 -27.67 7.23
C TYR A 86 -32.30 -28.21 7.60
N LEU A 87 -32.47 -29.52 7.50
CA LEU A 87 -33.78 -30.17 7.70
C LEU A 87 -34.90 -29.54 6.85
N GLY A 88 -34.59 -29.19 5.59
CA GLY A 88 -35.53 -28.56 4.66
C GLY A 88 -35.87 -27.10 4.91
N GLN A 89 -35.25 -26.46 5.90
CA GLN A 89 -35.46 -25.06 6.23
C GLN A 89 -34.24 -24.22 5.85
N PRO A 90 -34.38 -23.02 5.27
CA PRO A 90 -33.26 -22.13 4.98
C PRO A 90 -32.43 -21.82 6.23
N LEU A 91 -31.11 -21.79 6.09
CA LEU A 91 -30.23 -21.40 7.19
C LEU A 91 -30.39 -19.92 7.57
N LEU A 92 -30.80 -19.08 6.64
CA LEU A 92 -31.06 -17.66 6.82
C LEU A 92 -32.47 -17.31 6.35
N SER A 93 -33.49 -17.69 7.13
CA SER A 93 -34.92 -17.49 6.78
C SER A 93 -35.25 -16.02 6.50
N ASP A 94 -34.71 -15.10 7.26
CA ASP A 94 -34.94 -13.65 7.15
C ASP A 94 -33.85 -12.94 6.34
N GLY A 95 -33.03 -13.70 5.57
CA GLY A 95 -31.91 -13.22 4.82
C GLY A 95 -30.71 -12.85 5.70
N ASN A 96 -29.72 -12.20 5.12
CA ASN A 96 -28.50 -11.84 5.84
C ASN A 96 -28.76 -10.75 6.88
N PRO A 97 -28.61 -11.03 8.20
CA PRO A 97 -28.94 -10.09 9.26
C PRO A 97 -28.02 -8.84 9.25
N VAL A 98 -26.83 -8.91 8.63
CA VAL A 98 -25.90 -7.75 8.54
C VAL A 98 -26.49 -6.62 7.69
N LEU A 99 -27.47 -6.89 6.84
CA LEU A 99 -28.13 -5.86 6.03
C LEU A 99 -28.83 -4.80 6.87
N VAL A 100 -29.21 -5.10 8.11
CA VAL A 100 -29.79 -4.12 9.06
C VAL A 100 -28.93 -2.87 9.21
N LEU A 101 -27.60 -2.98 9.06
CA LEU A 101 -26.71 -1.82 9.15
C LEU A 101 -26.85 -0.87 7.95
N LYS A 102 -27.26 -1.37 6.78
CA LYS A 102 -27.62 -0.56 5.62
C LYS A 102 -28.96 0.13 5.85
N ASP A 103 -29.95 -0.63 6.29
CA ASP A 103 -31.32 -0.13 6.53
C ASP A 103 -31.31 1.01 7.56
N LYS A 104 -30.54 0.85 8.64
CA LYS A 104 -30.37 1.87 9.70
C LYS A 104 -29.38 2.99 9.33
N LYS A 105 -28.86 3.04 8.09
CA LYS A 105 -27.81 3.99 7.67
C LYS A 105 -26.63 4.08 8.67
N ALA A 106 -26.35 2.98 9.37
CA ALA A 106 -25.34 2.93 10.42
C ALA A 106 -23.90 2.95 9.87
N ARG A 107 -23.72 2.62 8.59
CA ARG A 107 -22.41 2.66 7.92
C ARG A 107 -22.04 4.09 7.56
N LYS A 108 -21.22 4.72 8.39
CA LYS A 108 -20.65 6.04 8.10
C LYS A 108 -19.56 5.94 7.04
N LYS A 109 -19.45 6.95 6.18
CA LYS A 109 -18.33 7.06 5.23
C LYS A 109 -17.04 7.22 6.03
N LEU A 110 -16.06 6.36 5.76
CA LEU A 110 -14.71 6.52 6.32
C LEU A 110 -14.04 7.71 5.65
N GLN A 111 -13.34 8.51 6.43
CA GLN A 111 -12.50 9.55 5.87
C GLN A 111 -11.35 8.91 5.10
N GLU A 112 -11.19 9.31 3.86
CA GLU A 112 -10.04 8.92 3.06
C GLU A 112 -8.79 9.62 3.58
N ARG A 113 -7.72 8.87 3.73
CA ARG A 113 -6.42 9.46 3.99
C ARG A 113 -5.95 10.13 2.70
N LYS A 114 -5.69 11.44 2.77
CA LYS A 114 -5.21 12.23 1.63
C LYS A 114 -3.74 12.61 1.76
N ARG A 115 -3.01 11.98 2.68
CA ARG A 115 -1.61 12.25 2.97
C ARG A 115 -0.73 11.90 1.75
N PHE A 116 0.11 12.82 1.36
CA PHE A 116 1.26 12.66 0.46
C PHE A 116 2.42 13.48 1.06
N LEU A 117 3.63 13.34 0.55
CA LEU A 117 4.78 14.10 1.00
C LEU A 117 4.82 15.44 0.26
N GLU A 118 4.84 16.53 1.02
CA GLU A 118 5.04 17.87 0.50
C GLU A 118 6.49 18.05 -0.02
N SER A 119 6.77 19.15 -0.72
CA SER A 119 8.06 19.37 -1.37
C SER A 119 9.23 19.27 -0.39
N GLU A 120 9.15 19.96 0.76
CA GLU A 120 10.18 19.91 1.81
C GLU A 120 10.38 18.48 2.35
N GLU A 121 9.29 17.75 2.60
CA GLU A 121 9.36 16.39 3.10
C GLU A 121 9.97 15.42 2.06
N ARG A 122 9.73 15.65 0.76
CA ARG A 122 10.38 14.88 -0.32
C ARG A 122 11.87 15.14 -0.35
N ARG A 123 12.28 16.40 -0.26
CA ARG A 123 13.67 16.83 -0.19
C ARG A 123 14.39 16.20 1.00
N ASP A 124 13.83 16.34 2.21
CA ASP A 124 14.42 15.78 3.42
C ASP A 124 14.56 14.26 3.34
N LEU A 125 13.54 13.60 2.79
CA LEU A 125 13.60 12.15 2.59
C LEU A 125 14.68 11.77 1.59
N PHE A 126 14.77 12.44 0.43
CA PHE A 126 15.79 12.15 -0.57
C PHE A 126 17.20 12.40 -0.03
N ALA A 127 17.43 13.52 0.66
CA ALA A 127 18.68 13.84 1.32
C ALA A 127 19.11 12.73 2.30
N GLU A 128 18.18 12.26 3.13
CA GLU A 128 18.47 11.17 4.06
C GLU A 128 18.78 9.86 3.33
N LEU A 129 18.03 9.51 2.30
CA LEU A 129 18.28 8.29 1.53
C LEU A 129 19.66 8.32 0.85
N SER A 130 20.11 9.48 0.37
CA SER A 130 21.43 9.68 -0.22
C SER A 130 22.55 9.54 0.82
N ARG A 131 22.35 10.06 2.03
CA ARG A 131 23.33 9.95 3.14
C ARG A 131 23.63 8.52 3.57
N VAL A 132 22.70 7.58 3.38
CA VAL A 132 22.86 6.18 3.82
C VAL A 132 24.12 5.52 3.26
N ARG A 133 24.61 5.98 2.11
CA ARG A 133 25.81 5.45 1.45
C ARG A 133 27.11 6.16 1.85
N LEU A 134 27.02 7.29 2.53
CA LEU A 134 28.19 8.05 2.92
C LEU A 134 28.94 7.39 4.09
N PRO A 135 30.26 7.51 4.14
CA PRO A 135 31.04 7.07 5.27
C PRO A 135 30.57 7.76 6.57
N GLY A 136 30.48 6.97 7.65
CA GLY A 136 30.06 7.49 8.94
C GLY A 136 28.53 7.57 9.15
N TYR A 137 27.70 7.11 8.21
CA TYR A 137 26.26 7.05 8.45
C TYR A 137 25.91 6.17 9.65
N THR A 138 25.19 6.75 10.61
CA THR A 138 24.82 6.10 11.88
C THR A 138 23.32 5.79 11.98
N GLY A 139 22.54 6.08 10.92
CA GLY A 139 21.08 5.83 10.88
C GLY A 139 20.72 4.35 10.81
N LYS A 140 19.43 4.08 10.79
CA LYS A 140 18.88 2.72 10.85
C LYS A 140 18.67 2.06 9.49
N LEU A 141 18.73 2.83 8.41
CA LEU A 141 18.57 2.32 7.05
C LEU A 141 19.86 1.68 6.56
N LYS A 142 19.71 0.66 5.72
CA LYS A 142 20.81 0.09 4.94
C LYS A 142 20.73 0.58 3.49
N PRO A 143 21.82 0.59 2.71
CA PRO A 143 21.81 1.04 1.33
C PRO A 143 20.67 0.46 0.47
N ALA A 144 20.52 -0.85 0.43
CA ALA A 144 19.40 -1.47 -0.32
C ALA A 144 18.01 -1.09 0.19
N GLN A 145 17.87 -0.73 1.48
CA GLN A 145 16.61 -0.25 2.04
C GLN A 145 16.31 1.19 1.62
N ALA A 146 17.34 2.03 1.55
CA ALA A 146 17.22 3.39 1.04
C ALA A 146 16.82 3.37 -0.45
N ASP A 147 17.50 2.56 -1.26
CA ASP A 147 17.17 2.37 -2.68
C ASP A 147 15.74 1.85 -2.89
N PHE A 148 15.29 0.94 -2.03
CA PHE A 148 13.92 0.45 -2.07
C PHE A 148 12.88 1.54 -1.79
N VAL A 149 13.14 2.41 -0.80
CA VAL A 149 12.26 3.54 -0.49
C VAL A 149 12.27 4.55 -1.64
N LEU A 150 13.43 4.82 -2.23
CA LEU A 150 13.55 5.71 -3.38
C LEU A 150 12.79 5.15 -4.59
N LEU A 151 12.92 3.84 -4.90
CA LEU A 151 12.14 3.22 -5.96
C LEU A 151 10.63 3.43 -5.76
N LEU A 152 10.11 3.22 -4.54
CA LEU A 152 8.71 3.46 -4.24
C LEU A 152 8.30 4.92 -4.46
N MET A 153 9.17 5.86 -4.14
CA MET A 153 8.92 7.29 -4.25
C MET A 153 8.87 7.76 -5.71
N VAL A 154 9.82 7.33 -6.54
CA VAL A 154 9.89 7.77 -7.94
C VAL A 154 8.93 7.03 -8.87
N THR A 155 8.58 5.77 -8.57
CA THR A 155 7.71 4.97 -9.44
C THR A 155 6.25 4.92 -9.00
N GLY A 156 5.97 5.18 -7.73
CA GLY A 156 4.64 4.99 -7.16
C GLY A 156 4.16 3.53 -7.13
N LEU A 157 5.03 2.54 -7.23
CA LEU A 157 4.69 1.12 -7.15
C LEU A 157 4.03 0.77 -5.80
N ARG A 158 3.19 -0.28 -5.80
CA ARG A 158 2.74 -0.85 -4.52
C ARG A 158 3.91 -1.55 -3.84
N LEU A 159 3.91 -1.53 -2.51
CA LEU A 159 4.97 -2.12 -1.70
C LEU A 159 5.32 -3.56 -2.13
N ASP A 160 4.30 -4.43 -2.31
CA ASP A 160 4.52 -5.82 -2.69
C ASP A 160 4.94 -5.97 -4.16
N GLU A 161 4.56 -5.04 -5.04
CA GLU A 161 4.99 -4.97 -6.44
C GLU A 161 6.51 -4.73 -6.51
N ALA A 162 6.99 -3.71 -5.82
CA ALA A 162 8.43 -3.39 -5.77
C ALA A 162 9.23 -4.49 -5.04
N ARG A 163 8.72 -4.99 -3.93
CA ARG A 163 9.37 -6.01 -3.09
C ARG A 163 9.59 -7.34 -3.81
N LEU A 164 8.64 -7.72 -4.67
CA LEU A 164 8.63 -9.00 -5.38
C LEU A 164 9.14 -8.87 -6.83
N LEU A 165 9.71 -7.72 -7.20
CA LEU A 165 10.30 -7.53 -8.52
C LEU A 165 11.51 -8.46 -8.67
N LYS A 166 11.52 -9.24 -9.76
CA LYS A 166 12.56 -10.21 -10.07
C LYS A 166 13.43 -9.74 -11.22
N TRP A 167 14.68 -10.16 -11.21
CA TRP A 167 15.62 -9.93 -12.31
C TRP A 167 15.14 -10.48 -13.64
N GLU A 168 14.47 -11.63 -13.66
CA GLU A 168 13.92 -12.24 -14.88
C GLU A 168 12.86 -11.37 -15.59
N ASN A 169 12.29 -10.40 -14.87
CA ASN A 169 11.25 -9.50 -15.38
C ASN A 169 11.81 -8.13 -15.83
N ILE A 170 13.13 -8.00 -15.90
CA ILE A 170 13.83 -6.77 -16.30
C ILE A 170 14.50 -7.00 -17.65
N THR A 171 14.30 -6.07 -18.57
CA THR A 171 14.98 -5.98 -19.87
C THR A 171 15.87 -4.74 -19.91
N ASP A 172 16.52 -4.48 -21.04
CA ASP A 172 17.37 -3.29 -21.18
C ASP A 172 16.63 -1.95 -21.05
N SER A 173 15.32 -1.92 -21.28
CA SER A 173 14.55 -0.66 -21.30
C SER A 173 13.30 -0.67 -20.45
N THR A 174 12.86 -1.84 -19.99
CA THR A 174 11.60 -1.98 -19.24
C THR A 174 11.70 -2.99 -18.11
N TYR A 175 10.81 -2.88 -17.15
CA TYR A 175 10.58 -3.90 -16.12
C TYR A 175 9.09 -4.20 -15.98
N THR A 176 8.76 -5.46 -15.71
CA THR A 176 7.37 -5.93 -15.65
C THR A 176 7.01 -6.42 -14.26
N ILE A 177 5.97 -5.85 -13.70
CA ILE A 177 5.37 -6.31 -12.44
C ILE A 177 4.34 -7.39 -12.77
N THR A 178 4.63 -8.61 -12.38
CA THR A 178 3.73 -9.76 -12.51
C THR A 178 2.87 -9.93 -11.25
N ASN A 179 1.81 -10.72 -11.34
CA ASN A 179 0.91 -11.01 -10.20
C ASN A 179 0.33 -9.78 -9.51
N THR A 180 0.02 -8.74 -10.27
CA THR A 180 -0.58 -7.52 -9.72
C THR A 180 -1.91 -7.82 -9.02
N LYS A 181 -2.40 -6.87 -8.22
CA LYS A 181 -3.69 -7.01 -7.54
C LYS A 181 -4.86 -7.18 -8.53
N ASN A 182 -4.72 -6.66 -9.73
CA ASN A 182 -5.74 -6.70 -10.79
C ASN A 182 -5.65 -7.95 -11.66
N GLY A 183 -4.60 -8.76 -11.47
CA GLY A 183 -4.35 -9.97 -12.26
C GLY A 183 -3.72 -9.71 -13.64
N GLU A 184 -3.42 -8.46 -14.00
CA GLU A 184 -2.78 -8.08 -15.26
C GLU A 184 -1.33 -7.65 -14.99
N ASP A 185 -0.41 -8.05 -15.86
CA ASP A 185 0.98 -7.61 -15.79
C ASP A 185 1.06 -6.12 -16.08
N HIS A 186 2.01 -5.45 -15.44
CA HIS A 186 2.23 -4.02 -15.56
C HIS A 186 3.68 -3.74 -15.93
N THR A 187 3.91 -3.32 -17.18
CA THR A 187 5.23 -3.00 -17.70
C THR A 187 5.48 -1.50 -17.62
N LEU A 188 6.62 -1.13 -17.07
CA LEU A 188 7.08 0.24 -16.89
C LEU A 188 8.44 0.45 -17.58
N PRO A 189 8.74 1.63 -18.11
CA PRO A 189 10.04 1.95 -18.65
C PRO A 189 11.07 2.11 -17.52
N ILE A 190 12.30 1.74 -17.82
CA ILE A 190 13.44 2.03 -16.93
C ILE A 190 13.90 3.46 -17.20
N THR A 191 13.84 4.31 -16.19
CA THR A 191 14.38 5.66 -16.20
C THR A 191 15.81 5.64 -15.67
N SER A 192 16.54 6.76 -15.74
CA SER A 192 17.94 6.84 -15.29
C SER A 192 18.10 6.47 -13.81
N THR A 193 17.25 7.02 -12.96
CA THR A 193 17.27 6.70 -11.51
C THR A 193 16.95 5.22 -11.27
N VAL A 194 15.93 4.68 -11.93
CA VAL A 194 15.57 3.26 -11.77
C VAL A 194 16.72 2.35 -12.25
N GLN A 195 17.40 2.70 -13.35
CA GLN A 195 18.59 1.97 -13.81
C GLN A 195 19.67 1.96 -12.74
N SER A 196 20.03 3.14 -12.21
CA SER A 196 21.04 3.26 -11.15
C SER A 196 20.67 2.45 -9.90
N LEU A 197 19.36 2.39 -9.54
CA LEU A 197 18.90 1.57 -8.43
C LEU A 197 19.08 0.07 -8.71
N PHE A 198 18.83 -0.39 -9.93
CA PHE A 198 19.05 -1.78 -10.31
C PHE A 198 20.53 -2.14 -10.31
N ASP A 199 21.38 -1.29 -10.88
CA ASP A 199 22.83 -1.52 -10.96
C ASP A 199 23.45 -1.64 -9.56
N ARG A 200 23.04 -0.78 -8.63
CA ARG A 200 23.54 -0.80 -7.24
C ARG A 200 23.05 -1.99 -6.41
N ASN A 201 21.98 -2.65 -6.82
CA ASN A 201 21.38 -3.76 -6.08
C ASN A 201 21.60 -5.13 -6.74
N GLN A 202 22.54 -5.25 -7.66
CA GLN A 202 22.95 -6.53 -8.26
C GLN A 202 23.30 -7.55 -7.19
N ASN A 203 22.70 -8.74 -7.25
CA ASN A 203 22.88 -9.80 -6.27
C ASN A 203 22.47 -11.17 -6.85
N ASP A 204 22.83 -12.26 -6.17
CA ASP A 204 22.52 -13.63 -6.59
C ASP A 204 21.07 -14.08 -6.27
N SER A 205 20.27 -13.24 -5.64
CA SER A 205 18.86 -13.53 -5.37
C SER A 205 18.04 -13.40 -6.66
N PRO A 206 16.94 -14.17 -6.83
CA PRO A 206 16.03 -13.94 -7.94
C PRO A 206 15.31 -12.57 -7.87
N TYR A 207 15.33 -11.91 -6.72
CA TYR A 207 14.69 -10.62 -6.50
C TYR A 207 15.71 -9.48 -6.56
N VAL A 208 15.31 -8.33 -7.11
CA VAL A 208 16.12 -7.11 -7.16
C VAL A 208 16.53 -6.69 -5.75
N PHE A 209 15.57 -6.65 -4.83
CA PHE A 209 15.83 -6.36 -3.44
C PHE A 209 15.76 -7.65 -2.62
N SER A 210 16.90 -8.04 -2.05
CA SER A 210 17.06 -9.32 -1.34
C SER A 210 17.00 -9.18 0.19
N GLY A 211 17.13 -10.31 0.87
CA GLY A 211 17.22 -10.37 2.34
C GLY A 211 15.94 -9.88 3.03
N LYS A 212 16.10 -9.03 4.04
CA LYS A 212 14.97 -8.54 4.86
C LYS A 212 13.93 -7.74 4.07
N ILE A 213 14.26 -7.24 2.89
CA ILE A 213 13.31 -6.49 2.05
C ILE A 213 12.24 -7.42 1.45
N VAL A 214 12.56 -8.68 1.18
CA VAL A 214 11.60 -9.67 0.68
C VAL A 214 10.64 -10.15 1.78
N GLU A 215 11.03 -10.06 3.05
CA GLU A 215 10.20 -10.47 4.17
C GLU A 215 9.15 -9.42 4.53
N VAL A 216 7.86 -9.79 4.44
CA VAL A 216 6.72 -8.88 4.71
C VAL A 216 6.79 -8.24 6.10
N ALA A 217 7.26 -8.97 7.11
CA ALA A 217 7.37 -8.46 8.49
C ALA A 217 8.37 -7.31 8.61
N SER A 218 9.42 -7.31 7.77
CA SER A 218 10.48 -6.29 7.80
C SER A 218 10.13 -5.01 7.05
N MET A 219 9.16 -5.07 6.13
CA MET A 219 8.82 -3.92 5.27
C MET A 219 8.23 -2.74 6.03
N SER A 220 7.37 -3.00 7.02
CA SER A 220 6.83 -1.90 7.86
C SER A 220 7.95 -1.22 8.67
N SER A 221 9.01 -1.93 9.02
CA SER A 221 10.16 -1.36 9.73
C SER A 221 11.04 -0.53 8.80
N VAL A 222 11.24 -0.92 7.53
CA VAL A 222 11.99 -0.13 6.55
C VAL A 222 11.33 1.23 6.33
N ILE A 223 10.03 1.24 6.00
CA ILE A 223 9.28 2.50 5.81
C ILE A 223 9.25 3.32 7.10
N LYS A 224 9.10 2.67 8.27
CA LYS A 224 9.12 3.34 9.56
C LYS A 224 10.49 3.97 9.83
N ASN A 225 11.59 3.28 9.57
CA ASN A 225 12.93 3.81 9.78
C ASN A 225 13.20 5.03 8.88
N ALA A 226 12.75 5.00 7.61
CA ALA A 226 12.84 6.15 6.73
C ALA A 226 12.02 7.35 7.24
N ALA A 227 10.82 7.10 7.73
CA ALA A 227 9.94 8.13 8.30
C ALA A 227 10.51 8.72 9.60
N ASP A 228 11.02 7.85 10.49
CA ASP A 228 11.64 8.27 11.76
C ASP A 228 12.90 9.11 11.53
N ALA A 229 13.69 8.80 10.47
CA ALA A 229 14.94 9.49 10.17
C ALA A 229 14.72 10.98 9.85
N ILE A 230 13.62 11.33 9.23
CA ILE A 230 13.21 12.71 8.93
C ILE A 230 12.10 13.21 9.86
N SER A 231 11.85 12.53 10.96
CA SER A 231 10.89 12.93 12.01
C SER A 231 9.44 13.13 11.53
N ILE A 232 9.04 12.52 10.41
CA ILE A 232 7.67 12.57 9.88
C ILE A 232 7.00 11.20 9.87
N LYS A 233 5.68 11.18 9.66
CA LYS A 233 4.91 9.93 9.58
C LYS A 233 4.36 9.75 8.18
N PHE A 234 4.81 8.71 7.51
CA PHE A 234 4.25 8.29 6.23
C PHE A 234 4.22 6.75 6.09
N THR A 235 3.54 6.28 5.08
CA THR A 235 3.43 4.88 4.69
C THR A 235 3.85 4.70 3.24
N ALA A 236 4.14 3.49 2.80
CA ALA A 236 4.39 3.21 1.37
C ALA A 236 3.25 3.67 0.46
N HIS A 237 2.00 3.67 0.96
CA HIS A 237 0.88 4.16 0.18
C HIS A 237 0.89 5.70 0.04
N ASP A 238 1.47 6.41 1.01
CA ASP A 238 1.62 7.86 0.92
C ASP A 238 2.72 8.22 -0.09
N LEU A 239 3.83 7.44 -0.20
CA LEU A 239 4.82 7.58 -1.28
C LEU A 239 4.18 7.43 -2.67
N ARG A 240 3.33 6.41 -2.84
CA ARG A 240 2.59 6.22 -4.08
C ARG A 240 1.65 7.38 -4.40
N ARG A 241 1.00 7.96 -3.38
CA ARG A 241 0.19 9.16 -3.56
C ARG A 241 1.04 10.36 -3.92
N THR A 242 2.22 10.47 -3.35
CA THR A 242 3.20 11.52 -3.69
C THR A 242 3.53 11.48 -5.17
N ALA A 243 3.94 10.33 -5.71
CA ALA A 243 4.20 10.18 -7.14
C ALA A 243 3.00 10.60 -8.01
N ALA A 244 1.79 10.15 -7.66
CA ALA A 244 0.57 10.50 -8.38
C ALA A 244 0.23 12.01 -8.26
N THR A 245 0.51 12.63 -7.11
CA THR A 245 0.28 14.06 -6.88
C THR A 245 1.26 14.91 -7.68
N VAL A 246 2.55 14.55 -7.69
CA VAL A 246 3.57 15.20 -8.51
C VAL A 246 3.16 15.15 -9.99
N ALA A 247 2.81 13.97 -10.50
CA ALA A 247 2.33 13.84 -11.87
C ALA A 247 1.11 14.74 -12.16
N ALA A 248 0.17 14.86 -11.21
CA ALA A 248 -1.01 15.70 -11.36
C ALA A 248 -0.67 17.21 -11.40
N GLN A 249 0.39 17.62 -10.72
CA GLN A 249 0.86 19.02 -10.74
C GLN A 249 1.48 19.41 -12.10
N HIS A 250 1.98 18.45 -12.86
CA HIS A 250 2.61 18.67 -14.18
C HIS A 250 1.67 18.44 -15.39
N SER A 251 0.37 18.68 -15.20
CA SER A 251 -0.63 18.70 -16.30
C SER A 251 -0.84 17.37 -17.03
N PHE A 252 -0.44 16.25 -16.49
CA PHE A 252 -0.82 14.93 -17.02
C PHE A 252 -2.31 14.68 -16.79
N SER A 253 -2.96 14.08 -17.76
CA SER A 253 -4.38 13.75 -17.66
C SER A 253 -4.64 12.69 -16.59
N THR A 254 -5.85 12.70 -16.00
CA THR A 254 -6.26 11.70 -14.99
C THR A 254 -6.12 10.26 -15.51
N ASP A 255 -6.35 10.04 -16.80
CA ASP A 255 -6.15 8.72 -17.41
C ASP A 255 -4.67 8.32 -17.44
N GLN A 256 -3.79 9.23 -17.86
CA GLN A 256 -2.34 9.00 -17.84
C GLN A 256 -1.83 8.69 -16.43
N ILE A 257 -2.22 9.51 -15.45
CA ILE A 257 -1.86 9.29 -14.04
C ILE A 257 -2.42 7.97 -13.52
N GLY A 258 -3.67 7.63 -13.91
CA GLY A 258 -4.30 6.37 -13.52
C GLY A 258 -3.56 5.11 -14.03
N ARG A 259 -2.75 5.24 -15.08
CA ARG A 259 -1.92 4.14 -15.62
C ARG A 259 -0.69 3.83 -14.77
N LEU A 260 -0.10 4.83 -14.10
CA LEU A 260 1.04 4.60 -13.19
C LEU A 260 0.72 3.54 -12.12
N PRO A 261 -0.41 3.66 -11.40
CA PRO A 261 -0.78 2.69 -10.39
C PRO A 261 -1.47 1.42 -10.93
N ASN A 262 -1.53 1.20 -12.23
CA ASN A 262 -2.28 0.08 -12.81
C ASN A 262 -3.71 -0.03 -12.22
N HIS A 263 -4.47 1.08 -12.25
CA HIS A 263 -5.86 1.07 -11.84
C HIS A 263 -6.73 0.48 -12.95
N SER A 264 -7.58 -0.47 -12.60
CA SER A 264 -8.47 -1.21 -13.52
C SER A 264 -9.73 -0.42 -13.91
N ASN A 265 -9.62 0.85 -14.27
CA ASN A 265 -10.73 1.54 -14.90
C ASN A 265 -10.73 1.19 -16.40
N LYS A 266 -11.35 0.05 -16.72
CA LYS A 266 -11.53 -0.35 -18.13
C LYS A 266 -12.66 0.47 -18.74
N SER A 267 -12.36 1.49 -19.51
CA SER A 267 -13.25 1.89 -20.59
C SER A 267 -13.00 0.99 -21.80
N VAL A 268 -14.03 0.73 -22.60
CA VAL A 268 -13.90 -0.10 -23.81
C VAL A 268 -12.89 0.50 -24.81
N THR A 269 -12.66 1.81 -24.77
CA THR A 269 -11.67 2.57 -25.53
C THR A 269 -10.23 2.23 -25.14
N ASP A 270 -9.98 1.78 -23.91
CA ASP A 270 -8.67 1.39 -23.42
C ASP A 270 -8.11 0.13 -24.05
N ALA A 271 -8.95 -0.71 -24.66
CA ALA A 271 -8.53 -1.93 -25.34
C ALA A 271 -7.78 -1.63 -26.64
N TYR A 272 -7.99 -0.46 -27.26
CA TYR A 272 -7.38 -0.06 -28.53
C TYR A 272 -6.15 0.83 -28.38
N ALA A 273 -5.94 1.49 -27.24
CA ALA A 273 -4.71 2.20 -26.99
C ALA A 273 -3.62 1.18 -26.63
N GLN A 274 -2.69 0.96 -27.56
CA GLN A 274 -1.45 0.20 -27.25
C GLN A 274 -0.77 0.93 -26.07
N ARG A 275 -0.92 0.36 -24.89
CA ARG A 275 -0.29 0.84 -23.65
C ARG A 275 1.17 0.42 -23.69
N THR A 276 1.97 1.08 -24.47
CA THR A 276 3.41 0.85 -24.45
C THR A 276 3.98 1.42 -23.16
N ALA A 277 4.92 0.72 -22.55
CA ALA A 277 5.64 1.20 -21.38
C ALA A 277 6.22 2.60 -21.62
N GLU A 278 6.69 2.87 -22.83
CA GLU A 278 7.26 4.15 -23.25
C GLU A 278 6.29 5.33 -23.10
N ALA A 279 4.99 5.12 -23.22
CA ALA A 279 4.00 6.18 -22.98
C ALA A 279 3.98 6.68 -21.50
N LEU A 280 4.54 5.89 -20.59
CA LEU A 280 4.67 6.26 -19.18
C LEU A 280 6.02 6.93 -18.86
N ARG A 281 7.01 6.88 -19.78
CA ARG A 281 8.34 7.47 -19.57
C ARG A 281 8.28 8.96 -19.24
N PRO A 282 7.55 9.82 -19.96
CA PRO A 282 7.50 11.25 -19.62
C PRO A 282 6.98 11.51 -18.21
N ILE A 283 6.00 10.73 -17.75
CA ILE A 283 5.42 10.89 -16.42
C ILE A 283 6.43 10.48 -15.34
N LEU A 284 7.06 9.32 -15.51
CA LEU A 284 8.05 8.82 -14.55
C LEU A 284 9.29 9.73 -14.51
N GLN A 285 9.75 10.21 -15.66
CA GLN A 285 10.86 11.15 -15.73
C GLN A 285 10.52 12.47 -15.01
N THR A 286 9.33 13.02 -15.24
CA THR A 286 8.87 14.21 -14.54
C THR A 286 8.81 14.01 -13.02
N ILE A 287 8.36 12.84 -12.56
CA ILE A 287 8.33 12.53 -11.12
C ILE A 287 9.76 12.46 -10.57
N GLU A 288 10.69 11.84 -11.27
CA GLU A 288 12.09 11.78 -10.89
C GLU A 288 12.71 13.16 -10.84
N ASP A 289 12.59 13.93 -11.92
CA ASP A 289 13.16 15.27 -12.03
C ASP A 289 12.67 16.17 -10.90
N GLU A 290 11.37 16.13 -10.57
CA GLU A 290 10.81 16.93 -9.48
C GLU A 290 11.33 16.48 -8.10
N ILE A 291 11.52 15.17 -7.89
CA ILE A 291 12.04 14.64 -6.63
C ILE A 291 13.53 14.97 -6.48
N LEU A 292 14.30 14.89 -7.57
CA LEU A 292 15.73 15.19 -7.57
C LEU A 292 15.98 16.71 -7.50
N ALA A 293 15.25 17.52 -8.29
CA ALA A 293 15.41 18.97 -8.32
C ALA A 293 15.09 19.66 -6.98
N THR A 294 14.23 19.06 -6.15
CA THR A 294 13.98 19.59 -4.80
C THR A 294 15.22 19.49 -3.89
N TYR A 295 16.24 18.70 -4.26
CA TYR A 295 17.50 18.59 -3.56
C TYR A 295 18.52 19.64 -4.05
N ASP A 296 18.64 19.83 -5.38
CA ASP A 296 19.63 20.72 -5.99
C ASP A 296 19.37 22.21 -5.71
N ALA A 297 18.11 22.59 -5.43
CA ALA A 297 17.73 23.99 -5.20
C ALA A 297 18.36 24.62 -3.93
N ASP A 298 18.71 23.82 -2.93
CA ASP A 298 19.31 24.30 -1.67
C ASP A 298 20.85 24.29 -1.68
N GLU A 299 21.47 23.55 -2.61
CA GLU A 299 22.95 23.61 -2.76
C GLU A 299 23.43 24.99 -3.26
N THR A 300 22.56 25.78 -3.85
CA THR A 300 22.85 27.16 -4.27
C THR A 300 22.81 28.17 -3.12
N GLU A 301 22.27 27.83 -1.95
CA GLU A 301 22.25 28.68 -0.75
C GLU A 301 23.21 28.22 0.37
N ALA A 302 23.70 26.98 0.32
CA ALA A 302 24.72 26.49 1.24
C ALA A 302 26.09 26.95 0.77
N THR A 303 26.80 27.72 1.62
CA THR A 303 28.14 28.24 1.33
C THR A 303 29.13 27.13 1.01
N ASP A 304 30.07 27.42 0.09
CA ASP A 304 31.17 26.57 -0.45
C ASP A 304 32.00 25.76 0.59
N GLU A 305 31.79 25.94 1.87
CA GLU A 305 32.49 25.28 2.96
C GLU A 305 31.87 23.96 3.42
N ASP A 306 30.52 23.78 3.25
CA ASP A 306 29.81 22.57 3.68
C ASP A 306 29.79 21.45 2.61
N LEU A 307 30.13 21.78 1.36
CA LEU A 307 29.96 20.90 0.19
C LEU A 307 31.26 20.20 -0.27
N ARG A 308 32.38 20.41 0.39
CA ARG A 308 33.65 19.74 0.04
C ARG A 308 33.65 18.26 0.46
N GLY A 309 32.84 17.45 -0.18
CA GLY A 309 32.87 16.01 0.05
C GLY A 309 31.72 15.19 -0.57
N VAL A 310 30.76 15.82 -1.20
CA VAL A 310 29.67 15.07 -1.85
C VAL A 310 29.88 15.03 -3.36
N ASN A 311 30.44 13.93 -3.83
CA ASN A 311 30.50 13.66 -5.27
C ASN A 311 29.17 13.09 -5.71
N LEU A 312 28.35 13.89 -6.40
CA LEU A 312 27.02 13.52 -6.88
C LEU A 312 27.04 12.32 -7.83
N ASP A 313 28.13 12.10 -8.55
CA ASP A 313 28.33 10.93 -9.43
C ASP A 313 28.46 9.60 -8.67
N GLU A 314 28.77 9.63 -7.36
CA GLU A 314 28.81 8.45 -6.51
C GLU A 314 27.49 8.20 -5.73
N ALA A 315 26.59 9.18 -5.68
CA ALA A 315 25.31 9.10 -4.94
C ALA A 315 24.11 8.71 -5.84
N LEU A 316 24.26 8.88 -7.17
CA LEU A 316 23.25 8.47 -8.17
C LEU A 316 23.58 7.07 -8.74
#